data_0287b78a3c5a00f7077bc1cd6f959be7
#
_entry.id   0287b78a3c5a00f7077bc1cd6f959be7
#
_cell.length_a   1.000
_cell.length_b   1.000
_cell.length_c   1.000
_cell.angle_alpha   90.00
_cell.angle_beta   90.00
_cell.angle_gamma   90.00
#
_symmetry.space_group_name_H-M   'P 1'
#
loop_
_entity.id
_entity.type
_entity.pdbx_description
1 polymer ?
#
loop_
_entity_poly.entity_id
_entity_poly.type
_entity_poly.pdbx_seq_one_letter_code
_entity_poly.pdbx_strand_id
1 'polypeptide(L)'
;GPEEYAELMYELAGKGARIVGGCCGTTPEHIAQMIAKCKTLQPGGTRDCRLTAVSSYGKAVHLGEGPVIIGERINPTGKKRLKEALVNGDLDYVCRLGLEQIGVGAQILDVNVGTPGIDEAAMAAKAVPALQEITDKPLQIDTSNYEAMERALRLYNGKPMLNSVNGKEDSLQHVLPLAKKYGAVLVALCLDDSGIPATAAGRIAVAEKIIARAAEYGIESRNIVVDPLALTISTGAENAAIACEVIRTMKARGINTVMGVSNISFGLPGRDAVNSTFFSMAMAAGLSCGIINPQSKPMMDAYYGYRALAGYDEGCKEYVQHYADAPKAAATTVSEMGLYDAIVKGLQGPARQAAAKALESEKPLDIINKYMIPALDFVGHGFEKKTLFLPQLLMSADAAKAAFEVIREAVGVGETQGETVIIATVHGDIHDIGKNIVKVLLENHGYRVLDIKKKKKVETDTERD
;
A
#
# COMPACT_ATOMS: atom_id res chain seq x y z
N GLY A 1 12.32 2.84 -38.07
CA GLY A 1 12.06 1.53 -38.67
C GLY A 1 12.66 0.38 -37.86
N PRO A 2 12.45 -0.90 -38.27
CA PRO A 2 12.94 -2.07 -37.53
C PRO A 2 14.45 -2.09 -37.31
N GLU A 3 15.23 -1.65 -38.31
CA GLU A 3 16.69 -1.62 -38.25
C GLU A 3 17.20 -0.58 -37.23
N GLU A 4 16.69 0.63 -37.30
CA GLU A 4 17.00 1.71 -36.36
C GLU A 4 16.61 1.35 -34.93
N TYR A 5 15.43 0.74 -34.76
CA TYR A 5 14.98 0.23 -33.49
C TYR A 5 15.96 -0.80 -32.92
N ALA A 6 16.40 -1.76 -33.73
CA ALA A 6 17.35 -2.78 -33.32
C ALA A 6 18.71 -2.18 -32.92
N GLU A 7 19.17 -1.11 -33.59
CA GLU A 7 20.38 -0.38 -33.21
C GLU A 7 20.27 0.25 -31.82
N LEU A 8 19.20 1.03 -31.62
CA LEU A 8 18.94 1.68 -30.32
C LEU A 8 18.82 0.66 -29.18
N MET A 9 18.16 -0.47 -29.42
CA MET A 9 18.04 -1.52 -28.41
C MET A 9 19.38 -2.19 -28.10
N TYR A 10 20.25 -2.36 -29.13
CA TYR A 10 21.60 -2.87 -28.95
C TYR A 10 22.44 -1.92 -28.08
N GLU A 11 22.38 -0.61 -28.35
CA GLU A 11 23.06 0.38 -27.50
C GLU A 11 22.57 0.37 -26.06
N LEU A 12 21.24 0.28 -25.84
CA LEU A 12 20.65 0.21 -24.51
C LEU A 12 21.10 -1.06 -23.76
N ALA A 13 21.11 -2.19 -24.47
CA ALA A 13 21.61 -3.45 -23.90
C ALA A 13 23.10 -3.37 -23.59
N GLY A 14 23.90 -2.74 -24.42
CA GLY A 14 25.33 -2.47 -24.20
C GLY A 14 25.58 -1.56 -22.99
N LYS A 15 24.64 -0.64 -22.67
CA LYS A 15 24.68 0.20 -21.46
C LYS A 15 24.18 -0.51 -20.20
N GLY A 16 23.78 -1.79 -20.31
CA GLY A 16 23.40 -2.63 -19.16
C GLY A 16 21.91 -2.94 -19.03
N ALA A 17 21.07 -2.54 -20.00
CA ALA A 17 19.68 -2.99 -20.04
C ALA A 17 19.63 -4.52 -20.22
N ARG A 18 18.93 -5.22 -19.32
CA ARG A 18 18.88 -6.69 -19.34
C ARG A 18 17.60 -7.23 -19.96
N ILE A 19 16.54 -6.44 -19.93
CA ILE A 19 15.27 -6.75 -20.57
C ILE A 19 15.02 -5.65 -21.57
N VAL A 20 14.94 -6.02 -22.83
CA VAL A 20 14.63 -5.10 -23.93
C VAL A 20 13.44 -5.68 -24.70
N GLY A 21 12.56 -4.83 -25.16
CA GLY A 21 11.37 -5.22 -25.87
C GLY A 21 10.63 -3.99 -26.39
N GLY A 22 9.56 -4.22 -27.10
CA GLY A 22 8.76 -3.16 -27.70
C GLY A 22 7.46 -2.89 -26.99
N CYS A 23 6.80 -1.79 -27.40
CA CYS A 23 5.47 -1.38 -26.97
C CYS A 23 4.63 -0.98 -28.20
N CYS A 24 3.85 0.06 -28.11
CA CYS A 24 2.97 0.53 -29.18
C CYS A 24 3.74 0.78 -30.50
N GLY A 25 3.24 0.23 -31.61
CA GLY A 25 3.86 0.34 -32.93
C GLY A 25 5.00 -0.64 -33.22
N THR A 26 5.44 -1.46 -32.24
CA THR A 26 6.43 -2.51 -32.46
C THR A 26 5.78 -3.70 -33.16
N THR A 27 6.38 -4.14 -34.27
CA THR A 27 5.95 -5.31 -35.04
C THR A 27 6.86 -6.51 -34.77
N PRO A 28 6.46 -7.74 -35.16
CA PRO A 28 7.34 -8.91 -35.08
C PRO A 28 8.70 -8.72 -35.74
N GLU A 29 8.75 -7.94 -36.83
CA GLU A 29 10.01 -7.64 -37.53
C GLU A 29 10.98 -6.80 -36.68
N HIS A 30 10.48 -5.78 -35.98
CA HIS A 30 11.29 -5.01 -35.02
C HIS A 30 11.92 -5.94 -33.98
N ILE A 31 11.12 -6.86 -33.41
CA ILE A 31 11.59 -7.80 -32.39
C ILE A 31 12.62 -8.77 -33.00
N ALA A 32 12.37 -9.29 -34.20
CA ALA A 32 13.29 -10.22 -34.87
C ALA A 32 14.67 -9.59 -35.11
N GLN A 33 14.70 -8.37 -35.62
CA GLN A 33 15.95 -7.65 -35.85
C GLN A 33 16.67 -7.29 -34.55
N MET A 34 15.92 -6.86 -33.51
CA MET A 34 16.47 -6.62 -32.18
C MET A 34 17.11 -7.90 -31.61
N ILE A 35 16.43 -9.04 -31.67
CA ILE A 35 16.97 -10.31 -31.18
C ILE A 35 18.23 -10.69 -31.95
N ALA A 36 18.19 -10.62 -33.28
CA ALA A 36 19.34 -10.94 -34.14
C ALA A 36 20.59 -10.11 -33.79
N LYS A 37 20.40 -8.83 -33.44
CA LYS A 37 21.48 -7.93 -33.07
C LYS A 37 21.96 -8.08 -31.64
N CYS A 38 21.02 -8.18 -30.70
CA CYS A 38 21.33 -8.23 -29.24
C CYS A 38 21.85 -9.59 -28.79
N LYS A 39 21.56 -10.70 -29.50
CA LYS A 39 22.02 -12.06 -29.11
C LYS A 39 23.52 -12.24 -28.99
N THR A 40 24.32 -11.35 -29.60
CA THR A 40 25.80 -11.35 -29.54
C THR A 40 26.33 -10.71 -28.25
N LEU A 41 25.52 -9.92 -27.56
CA LEU A 41 25.90 -9.27 -26.33
C LEU A 41 25.96 -10.28 -25.19
N GLN A 42 27.05 -10.22 -24.42
CA GLN A 42 27.13 -10.97 -23.15
C GLN A 42 26.43 -10.16 -22.07
N PRO A 43 25.51 -10.78 -21.32
CA PRO A 43 24.91 -10.09 -20.17
C PRO A 43 25.98 -9.66 -19.19
N GLY A 44 26.05 -8.39 -18.85
CA GLY A 44 26.94 -7.91 -17.80
C GLY A 44 26.66 -8.63 -16.47
N GLY A 45 27.64 -8.70 -15.55
CA GLY A 45 27.46 -9.33 -14.23
C GLY A 45 26.27 -8.72 -13.48
N THR A 46 25.50 -9.54 -12.78
CA THR A 46 24.48 -9.03 -11.85
C THR A 46 25.16 -8.31 -10.69
N ARG A 47 24.77 -7.08 -10.42
CA ARG A 47 25.09 -6.46 -9.14
C ARG A 47 24.36 -7.26 -8.06
N ASP A 48 25.11 -7.86 -7.16
CA ASP A 48 24.53 -8.46 -5.94
C ASP A 48 24.04 -7.32 -5.05
N CYS A 49 22.75 -7.01 -5.17
CA CYS A 49 22.10 -6.04 -4.31
C CYS A 49 21.73 -6.77 -3.01
N ARG A 50 22.57 -6.66 -1.98
CA ARG A 50 22.37 -7.33 -0.69
C ARG A 50 21.24 -6.71 0.14
N LEU A 51 20.48 -5.78 -0.42
CA LEU A 51 19.39 -5.09 0.28
C LEU A 51 18.16 -5.98 0.38
N THR A 52 17.53 -5.98 1.54
CA THR A 52 16.15 -6.47 1.70
C THR A 52 15.21 -5.41 1.19
N ALA A 53 14.31 -5.76 0.30
CA ALA A 53 13.31 -4.84 -0.22
C ALA A 53 11.97 -5.52 -0.40
N VAL A 54 10.90 -4.78 -0.11
CA VAL A 54 9.53 -5.09 -0.50
C VAL A 54 9.04 -4.06 -1.51
N SER A 55 8.14 -4.42 -2.40
CA SER A 55 7.64 -3.47 -3.40
C SER A 55 6.18 -3.69 -3.72
N SER A 56 5.52 -2.61 -4.14
CA SER A 56 4.29 -2.65 -4.90
C SER A 56 4.61 -2.57 -6.40
N TYR A 57 3.60 -2.31 -7.22
CA TYR A 57 3.74 -2.04 -8.65
C TYR A 57 4.51 -0.74 -8.96
N GLY A 58 4.51 0.23 -8.05
CA GLY A 58 5.08 1.56 -8.30
C GLY A 58 6.19 1.99 -7.33
N LYS A 59 6.37 1.30 -6.21
CA LYS A 59 7.29 1.72 -5.15
C LYS A 59 7.99 0.56 -4.48
N ALA A 60 9.29 0.74 -4.20
CA ALA A 60 10.07 -0.15 -3.35
C ALA A 60 10.35 0.50 -1.99
N VAL A 61 10.33 -0.30 -0.94
CA VAL A 61 10.76 0.07 0.42
C VAL A 61 11.93 -0.82 0.80
N HIS A 62 13.08 -0.19 1.07
CA HIS A 62 14.30 -0.88 1.52
C HIS A 62 14.28 -1.02 3.04
N LEU A 63 14.61 -2.22 3.51
CA LEU A 63 14.67 -2.53 4.94
C LEU A 63 16.12 -2.54 5.40
N GLY A 64 16.39 -1.98 6.59
CA GLY A 64 17.72 -1.96 7.19
C GLY A 64 18.52 -0.68 6.96
N GLU A 65 18.05 0.24 6.12
CA GLU A 65 18.64 1.58 5.91
C GLU A 65 18.12 2.63 6.90
N GLY A 66 17.26 2.22 7.82
CA GLY A 66 16.60 2.99 8.86
C GLY A 66 15.34 2.25 9.28
N PRO A 67 14.68 2.67 10.37
CA PRO A 67 13.42 2.06 10.80
C PRO A 67 12.30 2.39 9.80
N VAL A 68 11.48 1.37 9.50
CA VAL A 68 10.31 1.43 8.61
C VAL A 68 9.04 1.23 9.42
N ILE A 69 8.01 1.99 9.13
CA ILE A 69 6.69 1.84 9.75
C ILE A 69 5.79 0.95 8.91
N ILE A 70 5.28 -0.11 9.54
CA ILE A 70 4.21 -0.96 9.03
C ILE A 70 2.94 -0.63 9.80
N GLY A 71 1.90 -0.19 9.10
CA GLY A 71 0.65 0.23 9.72
C GLY A 71 -0.24 -0.96 10.10
N GLU A 72 -0.63 -1.08 11.38
CA GLU A 72 -1.35 -2.24 11.95
C GLU A 72 -2.89 -2.13 11.96
N ARG A 73 -3.47 -1.08 11.33
CA ARG A 73 -4.90 -0.81 11.52
C ARG A 73 -5.83 -1.73 10.74
N ILE A 74 -5.38 -2.35 9.66
CA ILE A 74 -6.14 -3.34 8.89
C ILE A 74 -5.92 -4.72 9.51
N ASN A 75 -6.38 -4.88 10.73
CA ASN A 75 -6.40 -6.14 11.47
C ASN A 75 -7.66 -6.14 12.35
N PRO A 76 -8.59 -7.11 12.19
CA PRO A 76 -9.88 -7.13 12.87
C PRO A 76 -9.80 -7.43 14.37
N THR A 77 -8.64 -7.86 14.88
CA THR A 77 -8.49 -8.18 16.31
C THR A 77 -8.80 -6.97 17.19
N GLY A 78 -9.81 -7.09 18.03
CA GLY A 78 -10.26 -6.03 18.93
C GLY A 78 -11.00 -4.85 18.26
N LYS A 79 -11.26 -4.89 16.93
CA LYS A 79 -11.87 -3.79 16.18
C LYS A 79 -13.24 -4.20 15.62
N LYS A 80 -14.31 -3.92 16.38
CA LYS A 80 -15.68 -4.30 16.03
C LYS A 80 -16.10 -3.81 14.64
N ARG A 81 -15.86 -2.52 14.36
CA ARG A 81 -16.25 -1.90 13.07
C ARG A 81 -15.54 -2.54 11.86
N LEU A 82 -14.27 -2.90 11.99
CA LEU A 82 -13.56 -3.58 10.90
C LEU A 82 -14.10 -5.01 10.70
N LYS A 83 -14.42 -5.72 11.78
CA LYS A 83 -15.08 -7.04 11.67
C LYS A 83 -16.40 -6.94 10.92
N GLU A 84 -17.24 -5.98 11.28
CA GLU A 84 -18.53 -5.72 10.60
C GLU A 84 -18.34 -5.37 9.13
N ALA A 85 -17.37 -4.53 8.82
CA ALA A 85 -17.02 -4.16 7.43
C ALA A 85 -16.61 -5.39 6.61
N LEU A 86 -15.73 -6.24 7.16
CA LEU A 86 -15.27 -7.46 6.48
C LEU A 86 -16.42 -8.45 6.27
N VAL A 87 -17.30 -8.66 7.27
CA VAL A 87 -18.47 -9.53 7.13
C VAL A 87 -19.43 -9.03 6.06
N ASN A 88 -19.62 -7.72 5.94
CA ASN A 88 -20.49 -7.09 4.95
C ASN A 88 -19.82 -6.88 3.59
N GLY A 89 -18.52 -7.19 3.43
CA GLY A 89 -17.77 -6.95 2.21
C GLY A 89 -17.51 -5.47 1.91
N ASP A 90 -17.54 -4.60 2.93
CA ASP A 90 -17.27 -3.15 2.83
C ASP A 90 -15.75 -2.92 2.68
N LEU A 91 -15.27 -3.02 1.46
CA LEU A 91 -13.86 -2.76 1.10
C LEU A 91 -13.52 -1.27 1.15
N ASP A 92 -14.49 -0.37 1.00
CA ASP A 92 -14.25 1.07 1.09
C ASP A 92 -13.76 1.45 2.50
N TYR A 93 -14.28 0.77 3.52
CA TYR A 93 -13.79 0.96 4.89
C TYR A 93 -12.35 0.46 5.06
N VAL A 94 -12.02 -0.69 4.48
CA VAL A 94 -10.64 -1.24 4.49
C VAL A 94 -9.68 -0.30 3.78
N CYS A 95 -10.04 0.17 2.59
CA CYS A 95 -9.28 1.13 1.79
C CYS A 95 -9.05 2.45 2.54
N ARG A 96 -10.08 2.98 3.19
CA ARG A 96 -9.98 4.19 4.01
C ARG A 96 -8.99 4.02 5.15
N LEU A 97 -9.03 2.90 5.88
CA LEU A 97 -8.05 2.62 6.93
C LEU A 97 -6.61 2.56 6.38
N GLY A 98 -6.44 2.06 5.16
CA GLY A 98 -5.15 2.08 4.47
C GLY A 98 -4.67 3.51 4.21
N LEU A 99 -5.50 4.33 3.58
CA LEU A 99 -5.18 5.73 3.27
C LEU A 99 -4.91 6.58 4.51
N GLU A 100 -5.70 6.40 5.58
CA GLU A 100 -5.49 7.09 6.85
C GLU A 100 -4.10 6.80 7.43
N GLN A 101 -3.65 5.55 7.39
CA GLN A 101 -2.32 5.16 7.88
C GLN A 101 -1.19 5.71 7.02
N ILE A 102 -1.36 5.69 5.71
CA ILE A 102 -0.39 6.26 4.76
C ILE A 102 -0.26 7.77 4.96
N GLY A 103 -1.39 8.45 5.14
CA GLY A 103 -1.43 9.90 5.36
C GLY A 103 -0.67 10.36 6.60
N VAL A 104 -0.46 9.48 7.57
CA VAL A 104 0.31 9.76 8.80
C VAL A 104 1.67 9.06 8.84
N GLY A 105 2.16 8.54 7.71
CA GLY A 105 3.54 8.10 7.56
C GLY A 105 3.79 6.59 7.51
N ALA A 106 2.76 5.74 7.41
CA ALA A 106 2.98 4.31 7.16
C ALA A 106 3.65 4.10 5.79
N GLN A 107 4.70 3.30 5.77
CA GLN A 107 5.47 3.00 4.56
C GLN A 107 5.06 1.66 3.95
N ILE A 108 4.52 0.76 4.78
CA ILE A 108 3.96 -0.54 4.43
C ILE A 108 2.64 -0.68 5.18
N LEU A 109 1.66 -1.38 4.62
CA LEU A 109 0.40 -1.71 5.31
C LEU A 109 0.37 -3.19 5.67
N ASP A 110 0.14 -3.48 6.94
CA ASP A 110 -0.20 -4.83 7.41
C ASP A 110 -1.67 -5.11 7.11
N VAL A 111 -1.94 -6.22 6.42
CA VAL A 111 -3.28 -6.58 5.92
C VAL A 111 -3.68 -7.95 6.45
N ASN A 112 -4.51 -7.92 7.48
CA ASN A 112 -5.17 -9.09 8.03
C ASN A 112 -6.68 -8.94 7.87
N VAL A 113 -7.30 -9.88 7.18
CA VAL A 113 -8.75 -9.91 6.93
C VAL A 113 -9.43 -11.11 7.60
N GLY A 114 -8.69 -11.87 8.41
CA GLY A 114 -9.19 -13.07 9.10
C GLY A 114 -10.19 -12.71 10.19
N THR A 115 -11.45 -13.06 10.01
CA THR A 115 -12.50 -12.93 11.03
C THR A 115 -13.48 -14.10 10.94
N PRO A 116 -14.02 -14.58 12.08
CA PRO A 116 -15.02 -15.63 12.04
C PRO A 116 -16.23 -15.26 11.17
N GLY A 117 -16.74 -16.23 10.42
CA GLY A 117 -17.97 -16.09 9.64
C GLY A 117 -17.77 -15.61 8.19
N ILE A 118 -16.53 -15.46 7.73
CA ILE A 118 -16.24 -15.15 6.32
C ILE A 118 -15.30 -16.19 5.70
N ASP A 119 -15.31 -16.27 4.37
CA ASP A 119 -14.25 -16.91 3.59
C ASP A 119 -13.05 -15.96 3.52
N GLU A 120 -12.03 -16.24 4.34
CA GLU A 120 -10.83 -15.42 4.43
C GLU A 120 -10.06 -15.37 3.11
N ALA A 121 -10.00 -16.50 2.38
CA ALA A 121 -9.30 -16.57 1.10
C ALA A 121 -9.99 -15.73 0.03
N ALA A 122 -11.32 -15.77 -0.02
CA ALA A 122 -12.10 -14.91 -0.92
C ALA A 122 -12.00 -13.43 -0.53
N MET A 123 -11.96 -13.11 0.77
CA MET A 123 -11.81 -11.74 1.26
C MET A 123 -10.41 -11.20 0.96
N ALA A 124 -9.35 -11.96 1.21
CA ALA A 124 -7.99 -11.58 0.88
C ALA A 124 -7.81 -11.32 -0.63
N ALA A 125 -8.43 -12.16 -1.48
CA ALA A 125 -8.44 -11.99 -2.93
C ALA A 125 -9.12 -10.70 -3.41
N LYS A 126 -10.00 -10.10 -2.60
CA LYS A 126 -10.64 -8.82 -2.90
C LYS A 126 -9.90 -7.64 -2.27
N ALA A 127 -9.48 -7.79 -1.01
CA ALA A 127 -8.87 -6.70 -0.24
C ALA A 127 -7.48 -6.30 -0.77
N VAL A 128 -6.66 -7.28 -1.20
CA VAL A 128 -5.31 -7.01 -1.70
C VAL A 128 -5.34 -6.17 -2.98
N PRO A 129 -6.07 -6.54 -4.05
CA PRO A 129 -6.19 -5.68 -5.23
C PRO A 129 -6.81 -4.32 -4.91
N ALA A 130 -7.89 -4.27 -4.11
CA ALA A 130 -8.54 -3.01 -3.75
C ALA A 130 -7.58 -2.04 -3.05
N LEU A 131 -6.74 -2.53 -2.14
CA LEU A 131 -5.69 -1.72 -1.52
C LEU A 131 -4.63 -1.27 -2.53
N GLN A 132 -4.21 -2.15 -3.45
CA GLN A 132 -3.23 -1.79 -4.48
C GLN A 132 -3.79 -0.83 -5.54
N GLU A 133 -5.09 -0.74 -5.71
CA GLU A 133 -5.74 0.27 -6.57
C GLU A 133 -5.66 1.67 -5.98
N ILE A 134 -5.63 1.82 -4.66
CA ILE A 134 -5.64 3.12 -3.99
C ILE A 134 -4.28 3.62 -3.53
N THR A 135 -3.24 2.77 -3.54
CA THR A 135 -1.91 3.16 -3.07
C THR A 135 -0.79 2.41 -3.76
N ASP A 136 0.36 3.09 -3.89
CA ASP A 136 1.63 2.50 -4.31
C ASP A 136 2.45 1.91 -3.14
N LYS A 137 1.93 1.91 -1.92
CA LYS A 137 2.66 1.34 -0.78
C LYS A 137 2.64 -0.18 -0.83
N PRO A 138 3.77 -0.84 -0.49
CA PRO A 138 3.81 -2.29 -0.33
C PRO A 138 2.87 -2.76 0.77
N LEU A 139 2.40 -4.01 0.64
CA LEU A 139 1.59 -4.66 1.67
C LEU A 139 2.37 -5.78 2.34
N GLN A 140 2.11 -5.97 3.63
CA GLN A 140 2.41 -7.15 4.38
C GLN A 140 1.15 -8.00 4.46
N ILE A 141 1.20 -9.20 3.91
CA ILE A 141 0.09 -10.16 3.95
C ILE A 141 0.17 -10.89 5.29
N ASP A 142 -0.79 -10.63 6.17
CA ASP A 142 -0.84 -11.19 7.53
C ASP A 142 -1.99 -12.19 7.66
N THR A 143 -1.66 -13.47 7.61
CA THR A 143 -2.62 -14.56 7.78
C THR A 143 -1.94 -15.86 8.17
N SER A 144 -2.64 -16.68 8.97
CA SER A 144 -2.26 -18.06 9.26
C SER A 144 -2.98 -19.09 8.36
N ASN A 145 -3.92 -18.64 7.52
CA ASN A 145 -4.64 -19.49 6.56
C ASN A 145 -3.83 -19.62 5.28
N TYR A 146 -3.30 -20.79 4.99
CA TYR A 146 -2.43 -21.03 3.82
C TYR A 146 -3.14 -20.81 2.48
N GLU A 147 -4.44 -21.06 2.38
CA GLU A 147 -5.21 -20.78 1.16
C GLU A 147 -5.37 -19.26 0.97
N ALA A 148 -5.72 -18.53 2.02
CA ALA A 148 -5.81 -17.08 1.98
C ALA A 148 -4.45 -16.43 1.63
N MET A 149 -3.37 -16.99 2.20
CA MET A 149 -1.99 -16.60 1.91
C MET A 149 -1.66 -16.75 0.41
N GLU A 150 -1.91 -17.93 -0.16
CA GLU A 150 -1.63 -18.16 -1.58
C GLU A 150 -2.51 -17.31 -2.49
N ARG A 151 -3.80 -17.15 -2.18
CA ARG A 151 -4.73 -16.30 -2.93
C ARG A 151 -4.27 -14.83 -2.96
N ALA A 152 -3.89 -14.30 -1.80
CA ALA A 152 -3.36 -12.95 -1.69
C ALA A 152 -2.06 -12.76 -2.48
N LEU A 153 -1.10 -13.66 -2.32
CA LEU A 153 0.19 -13.62 -3.02
C LEU A 153 0.04 -13.70 -4.53
N ARG A 154 -0.91 -14.51 -5.03
CA ARG A 154 -1.16 -14.68 -6.47
C ARG A 154 -1.67 -13.40 -7.14
N LEU A 155 -2.40 -12.58 -6.42
CA LEU A 155 -2.99 -11.34 -6.92
C LEU A 155 -2.14 -10.10 -6.63
N TYR A 156 -1.12 -10.27 -5.78
CA TYR A 156 -0.25 -9.16 -5.40
C TYR A 156 0.67 -8.75 -6.55
N ASN A 157 0.63 -7.47 -6.89
CA ASN A 157 1.51 -6.88 -7.90
C ASN A 157 2.73 -6.23 -7.25
N GLY A 158 3.86 -6.94 -7.26
CA GLY A 158 5.11 -6.52 -6.63
C GLY A 158 5.76 -7.63 -5.83
N LYS A 159 6.66 -7.27 -4.90
CA LYS A 159 7.31 -8.17 -3.96
C LYS A 159 6.72 -7.96 -2.56
N PRO A 160 5.78 -8.80 -2.09
CA PRO A 160 5.11 -8.63 -0.81
C PRO A 160 6.01 -8.98 0.36
N MET A 161 5.61 -8.52 1.55
CA MET A 161 6.02 -9.08 2.81
C MET A 161 4.99 -10.12 3.26
N LEU A 162 5.43 -11.29 3.70
CA LEU A 162 4.56 -12.39 4.10
C LEU A 162 4.69 -12.65 5.59
N ASN A 163 3.64 -12.44 6.33
CA ASN A 163 3.53 -12.64 7.77
C ASN A 163 2.57 -13.83 8.04
N SER A 164 3.03 -15.02 8.45
CA SER A 164 4.39 -15.34 8.79
C SER A 164 4.70 -16.85 8.68
N VAL A 165 5.96 -17.19 8.82
CA VAL A 165 6.42 -18.56 9.08
C VAL A 165 6.89 -18.65 10.52
N ASN A 166 6.82 -19.84 11.13
CA ASN A 166 7.40 -20.13 12.44
C ASN A 166 8.20 -21.45 12.40
N GLY A 167 8.83 -21.81 13.52
CA GLY A 167 9.69 -22.98 13.62
C GLY A 167 8.97 -24.33 13.66
N LYS A 168 7.63 -24.38 13.56
CA LYS A 168 6.86 -25.64 13.47
C LYS A 168 6.99 -26.24 12.09
N GLU A 169 7.09 -27.56 12.02
CA GLU A 169 7.30 -28.25 10.75
C GLU A 169 6.14 -28.01 9.77
N ASP A 170 4.90 -28.02 10.25
CA ASP A 170 3.72 -27.71 9.41
C ASP A 170 3.83 -26.31 8.76
N SER A 171 4.21 -25.30 9.53
CA SER A 171 4.40 -23.94 9.02
C SER A 171 5.54 -23.86 7.99
N LEU A 172 6.66 -24.52 8.26
CA LEU A 172 7.81 -24.55 7.35
C LEU A 172 7.45 -25.19 6.01
N GLN A 173 6.75 -26.34 6.04
CA GLN A 173 6.36 -27.09 4.85
C GLN A 173 5.34 -26.35 3.95
N HIS A 174 4.45 -25.57 4.54
CA HIS A 174 3.43 -24.84 3.76
C HIS A 174 3.89 -23.45 3.32
N VAL A 175 4.56 -22.71 4.17
CA VAL A 175 4.86 -21.28 3.90
C VAL A 175 6.13 -21.11 3.05
N LEU A 176 7.19 -21.91 3.27
CA LEU A 176 8.44 -21.74 2.52
C LEU A 176 8.26 -21.95 1.00
N PRO A 177 7.51 -22.96 0.52
CA PRO A 177 7.22 -23.09 -0.91
C PRO A 177 6.48 -21.88 -1.48
N LEU A 178 5.51 -21.31 -0.74
CA LEU A 178 4.79 -20.12 -1.17
C LEU A 178 5.71 -18.90 -1.24
N ALA A 179 6.51 -18.67 -0.20
CA ALA A 179 7.48 -17.57 -0.19
C ALA A 179 8.46 -17.66 -1.36
N LYS A 180 8.95 -18.87 -1.67
CA LYS A 180 9.83 -19.11 -2.83
C LYS A 180 9.12 -18.87 -4.15
N LYS A 181 7.90 -19.41 -4.30
CA LYS A 181 7.10 -19.31 -5.53
C LYS A 181 6.80 -17.87 -5.91
N TYR A 182 6.46 -17.04 -4.93
CA TYR A 182 6.06 -15.64 -5.14
C TYR A 182 7.17 -14.62 -4.86
N GLY A 183 8.35 -15.07 -4.42
CA GLY A 183 9.50 -14.20 -4.17
C GLY A 183 9.31 -13.23 -3.00
N ALA A 184 8.48 -13.58 -2.01
CA ALA A 184 8.16 -12.72 -0.89
C ALA A 184 9.34 -12.52 0.07
N VAL A 185 9.34 -11.39 0.78
CA VAL A 185 10.10 -11.22 2.02
C VAL A 185 9.31 -11.87 3.15
N LEU A 186 9.94 -12.78 3.89
CA LEU A 186 9.28 -13.65 4.84
C LEU A 186 9.53 -13.20 6.28
N VAL A 187 8.47 -12.99 7.04
CA VAL A 187 8.55 -12.77 8.49
C VAL A 187 8.70 -14.11 9.20
N ALA A 188 9.79 -14.27 9.95
CA ALA A 188 10.13 -15.46 10.73
C ALA A 188 9.84 -15.22 12.22
N LEU A 189 8.77 -15.82 12.74
CA LEU A 189 8.40 -15.73 14.15
C LEU A 189 9.30 -16.66 15.00
N CYS A 190 9.88 -16.12 16.05
CA CYS A 190 10.73 -16.87 17.00
C CYS A 190 9.88 -17.76 17.93
N LEU A 191 9.10 -18.69 17.37
CA LEU A 191 8.34 -19.71 18.11
C LEU A 191 8.38 -21.06 17.35
N ASP A 192 8.25 -22.15 18.06
CA ASP A 192 8.21 -23.52 17.53
C ASP A 192 7.15 -24.38 18.25
N ASP A 193 7.26 -25.71 18.14
CA ASP A 193 6.33 -26.65 18.77
C ASP A 193 6.36 -26.57 20.30
N SER A 194 7.44 -26.12 20.90
CA SER A 194 7.55 -25.90 22.35
C SER A 194 6.97 -24.54 22.80
N GLY A 195 6.52 -23.72 21.86
CA GLY A 195 6.00 -22.37 22.08
C GLY A 195 7.05 -21.29 21.86
N ILE A 196 6.92 -20.17 22.58
CA ILE A 196 7.85 -19.04 22.50
C ILE A 196 8.96 -19.25 23.53
N PRO A 197 10.24 -19.37 23.12
CA PRO A 197 11.34 -19.52 24.05
C PRO A 197 11.45 -18.36 25.04
N ALA A 198 11.68 -18.67 26.31
CA ALA A 198 11.78 -17.69 27.39
C ALA A 198 13.06 -16.84 27.35
N THR A 199 14.07 -17.24 26.56
CA THR A 199 15.37 -16.57 26.50
C THR A 199 15.67 -16.03 25.09
N ALA A 200 16.52 -15.01 25.00
CA ALA A 200 16.98 -14.49 23.73
C ALA A 200 17.72 -15.57 22.91
N ALA A 201 18.57 -16.36 23.55
CA ALA A 201 19.31 -17.47 22.91
C ALA A 201 18.33 -18.49 22.28
N GLY A 202 17.27 -18.87 22.99
CA GLY A 202 16.27 -19.80 22.46
C GLY A 202 15.53 -19.22 21.26
N ARG A 203 15.14 -17.93 21.28
CA ARG A 203 14.50 -17.25 20.14
C ARG A 203 15.43 -17.16 18.94
N ILE A 204 16.72 -16.87 19.17
CA ILE A 204 17.74 -16.85 18.13
C ILE A 204 17.88 -18.23 17.49
N ALA A 205 17.93 -19.31 18.29
CA ALA A 205 18.02 -20.68 17.78
C ALA A 205 16.83 -21.04 16.88
N VAL A 206 15.59 -20.61 17.22
CA VAL A 206 14.43 -20.81 16.34
C VAL A 206 14.58 -20.01 15.06
N ALA A 207 15.01 -18.75 15.12
CA ALA A 207 15.26 -17.95 13.92
C ALA A 207 16.31 -18.62 13.00
N GLU A 208 17.39 -19.13 13.53
CA GLU A 208 18.44 -19.86 12.80
C GLU A 208 17.88 -21.13 12.14
N LYS A 209 17.04 -21.89 12.86
CA LYS A 209 16.33 -23.06 12.30
C LYS A 209 15.50 -22.67 11.08
N ILE A 210 14.70 -21.59 11.18
CA ILE A 210 13.88 -21.12 10.07
C ILE A 210 14.74 -20.68 8.89
N ILE A 211 15.83 -19.92 9.13
CA ILE A 211 16.73 -19.44 8.09
C ILE A 211 17.41 -20.61 7.37
N ALA A 212 17.88 -21.62 8.13
CA ALA A 212 18.50 -22.81 7.56
C ALA A 212 17.52 -23.60 6.67
N ARG A 213 16.28 -23.80 7.15
CA ARG A 213 15.24 -24.45 6.36
C ARG A 213 14.86 -23.65 5.12
N ALA A 214 14.76 -22.34 5.22
CA ALA A 214 14.48 -21.46 4.07
C ALA A 214 15.58 -21.56 3.00
N ALA A 215 16.84 -21.69 3.40
CA ALA A 215 17.98 -21.91 2.50
C ALA A 215 17.84 -23.21 1.68
N GLU A 216 17.30 -24.28 2.26
CA GLU A 216 17.02 -25.55 1.54
C GLU A 216 16.02 -25.36 0.40
N TYR A 217 15.07 -24.41 0.54
CA TYR A 217 14.16 -23.99 -0.52
C TYR A 217 14.77 -22.93 -1.47
N GLY A 218 16.04 -22.55 -1.26
CA GLY A 218 16.72 -21.52 -2.04
C GLY A 218 16.19 -20.10 -1.77
N ILE A 219 15.70 -19.85 -0.54
CA ILE A 219 15.34 -18.52 -0.06
C ILE A 219 16.57 -17.95 0.65
N GLU A 220 17.10 -16.85 0.13
CA GLU A 220 18.27 -16.20 0.70
C GLU A 220 17.90 -15.45 1.99
N SER A 221 18.83 -15.36 2.95
CA SER A 221 18.63 -14.69 4.24
C SER A 221 18.20 -13.23 4.12
N ARG A 222 18.60 -12.54 3.04
CA ARG A 222 18.12 -11.18 2.73
C ARG A 222 16.60 -11.09 2.48
N ASN A 223 15.94 -12.19 2.23
CA ASN A 223 14.49 -12.25 2.08
C ASN A 223 13.78 -12.72 3.35
N ILE A 224 14.47 -12.70 4.48
CA ILE A 224 13.93 -13.08 5.79
C ILE A 224 14.10 -11.90 6.74
N VAL A 225 13.01 -11.58 7.46
CA VAL A 225 13.00 -10.62 8.57
C VAL A 225 12.53 -11.35 9.82
N VAL A 226 13.29 -11.25 10.90
CA VAL A 226 13.01 -12.00 12.13
C VAL A 226 12.14 -11.19 13.06
N ASP A 227 11.03 -11.78 13.53
CA ASP A 227 10.21 -11.22 14.61
C ASP A 227 10.63 -11.86 15.94
N PRO A 228 11.25 -11.09 16.85
CA PRO A 228 11.64 -11.57 18.17
C PRO A 228 10.45 -11.89 19.08
N LEU A 229 9.24 -11.52 18.72
CA LEU A 229 7.99 -11.62 19.48
C LEU A 229 8.02 -10.79 20.78
N ALA A 230 7.40 -9.60 20.73
CA ALA A 230 7.18 -8.81 21.93
C ALA A 230 6.12 -9.47 22.82
N LEU A 231 6.51 -10.01 23.96
CA LEU A 231 5.59 -10.45 24.98
C LEU A 231 5.34 -9.33 25.97
N THR A 232 4.14 -9.31 26.55
CA THR A 232 3.76 -8.24 27.48
C THR A 232 4.66 -8.24 28.74
N ILE A 233 5.07 -7.05 29.18
CA ILE A 233 5.85 -6.89 30.39
C ILE A 233 5.07 -7.23 31.67
N SER A 234 3.74 -7.35 31.60
CA SER A 234 2.91 -7.82 32.71
C SER A 234 3.12 -9.29 33.03
N THR A 235 3.65 -10.09 32.10
CA THR A 235 3.97 -11.52 32.31
C THR A 235 5.46 -11.78 32.56
N GLY A 236 6.34 -10.81 32.32
CA GLY A 236 7.78 -10.94 32.56
C GLY A 236 8.47 -9.59 32.34
N ALA A 237 9.11 -9.07 33.37
CA ALA A 237 9.81 -7.78 33.31
C ALA A 237 10.96 -7.76 32.29
N GLU A 238 11.55 -8.91 32.01
CA GLU A 238 12.66 -9.11 31.09
C GLU A 238 12.26 -9.16 29.61
N ASN A 239 10.96 -9.26 29.30
CA ASN A 239 10.47 -9.47 27.93
C ASN A 239 10.94 -8.38 26.95
N ALA A 240 11.01 -7.12 27.38
CA ALA A 240 11.53 -6.03 26.56
C ALA A 240 13.04 -6.18 26.28
N ALA A 241 13.82 -6.55 27.31
CA ALA A 241 15.25 -6.74 27.19
C ALA A 241 15.58 -7.93 26.26
N ILE A 242 14.87 -9.04 26.40
CA ILE A 242 14.98 -10.23 25.55
C ILE A 242 14.73 -9.88 24.08
N ALA A 243 13.64 -9.17 23.78
CA ALA A 243 13.34 -8.76 22.41
C ALA A 243 14.46 -7.86 21.84
N CYS A 244 14.93 -6.89 22.60
CA CYS A 244 16.03 -6.01 22.19
C CYS A 244 17.36 -6.78 21.97
N GLU A 245 17.65 -7.81 22.76
CA GLU A 245 18.83 -8.64 22.60
C GLU A 245 18.79 -9.45 21.30
N VAL A 246 17.63 -10.05 20.97
CA VAL A 246 17.42 -10.74 19.69
C VAL A 246 17.62 -9.77 18.52
N ILE A 247 17.03 -8.56 18.59
CA ILE A 247 17.17 -7.52 17.55
C ILE A 247 18.66 -7.18 17.34
N ARG A 248 19.42 -6.90 18.41
CA ARG A 248 20.86 -6.59 18.30
C ARG A 248 21.65 -7.72 17.66
N THR A 249 21.36 -8.96 18.06
CA THR A 249 22.04 -10.14 17.53
C THR A 249 21.75 -10.34 16.05
N MET A 250 20.49 -10.21 15.63
CA MET A 250 20.12 -10.31 14.21
C MET A 250 20.74 -9.18 13.39
N LYS A 251 20.71 -7.94 13.89
CA LYS A 251 21.36 -6.79 13.23
C LYS A 251 22.87 -7.00 13.04
N ALA A 252 23.55 -7.51 14.05
CA ALA A 252 25.00 -7.81 13.97
C ALA A 252 25.32 -8.89 12.90
N ARG A 253 24.37 -9.75 12.57
CA ARG A 253 24.46 -10.77 11.51
C ARG A 253 24.00 -10.28 10.14
N GLY A 254 23.58 -9.02 10.02
CA GLY A 254 23.06 -8.45 8.78
C GLY A 254 21.64 -8.92 8.44
N ILE A 255 20.89 -9.43 9.43
CA ILE A 255 19.51 -9.90 9.26
C ILE A 255 18.57 -8.82 9.78
N ASN A 256 17.60 -8.44 8.96
CA ASN A 256 16.59 -7.46 9.34
C ASN A 256 15.57 -8.04 10.32
N THR A 257 14.95 -7.16 11.12
CA THR A 257 13.97 -7.54 12.13
C THR A 257 12.68 -6.75 11.96
N VAL A 258 11.58 -7.38 12.33
CA VAL A 258 10.25 -6.76 12.40
C VAL A 258 9.61 -7.10 13.74
N MET A 259 8.73 -6.25 14.26
CA MET A 259 8.07 -6.56 15.53
C MET A 259 6.74 -5.82 15.67
N GLY A 260 5.73 -6.53 16.16
CA GLY A 260 4.48 -5.94 16.66
C GLY A 260 4.72 -5.25 18.01
N VAL A 261 5.04 -3.95 17.98
CA VAL A 261 5.49 -3.20 19.16
C VAL A 261 4.43 -3.13 20.25
N SER A 262 3.16 -2.96 19.85
CA SER A 262 2.04 -2.75 20.77
C SER A 262 1.73 -3.94 21.70
N ASN A 263 2.28 -5.12 21.41
CA ASN A 263 2.10 -6.32 22.25
C ASN A 263 2.76 -6.19 23.62
N ILE A 264 3.83 -5.41 23.74
CA ILE A 264 4.59 -5.23 24.98
C ILE A 264 3.75 -4.70 26.15
N SER A 265 2.72 -3.91 25.83
CA SER A 265 1.85 -3.27 26.82
C SER A 265 0.48 -3.91 26.95
N PHE A 266 0.28 -5.12 26.41
CA PHE A 266 -1.02 -5.77 26.44
C PHE A 266 -1.50 -5.93 27.89
N GLY A 267 -2.77 -5.50 28.15
CA GLY A 267 -3.36 -5.55 29.47
C GLY A 267 -2.98 -4.41 30.43
N LEU A 268 -2.09 -3.48 30.03
CA LEU A 268 -1.69 -2.35 30.86
C LEU A 268 -2.50 -1.09 30.56
N PRO A 269 -2.69 -0.20 31.56
CA PRO A 269 -3.21 1.15 31.32
C PRO A 269 -2.11 2.03 30.69
N GLY A 270 -2.49 3.15 30.04
CA GLY A 270 -1.55 4.15 29.50
C GLY A 270 -0.58 3.56 28.47
N ARG A 271 -1.06 2.66 27.64
CA ARG A 271 -0.28 1.85 26.69
C ARG A 271 0.66 2.65 25.81
N ASP A 272 0.27 3.85 25.39
CA ASP A 272 1.06 4.69 24.49
C ASP A 272 2.43 5.06 25.06
N ALA A 273 2.51 5.34 26.37
CA ALA A 273 3.77 5.64 27.04
C ALA A 273 4.75 4.44 27.00
N VAL A 274 4.24 3.24 27.30
CA VAL A 274 5.02 1.99 27.25
C VAL A 274 5.44 1.68 25.82
N ASN A 275 4.50 1.75 24.88
CA ASN A 275 4.72 1.42 23.47
C ASN A 275 5.77 2.34 22.83
N SER A 276 5.65 3.67 23.00
CA SER A 276 6.59 4.63 22.42
C SER A 276 7.98 4.53 23.01
N THR A 277 8.09 4.30 24.33
CA THR A 277 9.36 4.05 24.99
C THR A 277 10.01 2.77 24.47
N PHE A 278 9.26 1.66 24.44
CA PHE A 278 9.76 0.39 23.94
C PHE A 278 10.13 0.46 22.45
N PHE A 279 9.36 1.18 21.64
CA PHE A 279 9.70 1.39 20.23
C PHE A 279 11.05 2.10 20.08
N SER A 280 11.30 3.15 20.89
CA SER A 280 12.61 3.83 20.90
C SER A 280 13.75 2.88 21.30
N MET A 281 13.54 2.04 22.31
CA MET A 281 14.51 1.03 22.75
C MET A 281 14.79 0.01 21.63
N ALA A 282 13.76 -0.47 20.98
CA ALA A 282 13.85 -1.44 19.88
C ALA A 282 14.58 -0.85 18.66
N MET A 283 14.25 0.39 18.26
CA MET A 283 14.96 1.10 17.19
C MET A 283 16.46 1.28 17.55
N ALA A 284 16.77 1.67 18.78
CA ALA A 284 18.15 1.79 19.26
C ALA A 284 18.87 0.43 19.30
N ALA A 285 18.15 -0.67 19.49
CA ALA A 285 18.69 -2.02 19.35
C ALA A 285 18.91 -2.43 17.88
N GLY A 286 18.36 -1.71 16.91
CA GLY A 286 18.53 -1.95 15.48
C GLY A 286 17.29 -2.53 14.77
N LEU A 287 16.08 -2.37 15.32
CA LEU A 287 14.83 -2.80 14.70
C LEU A 287 14.68 -2.18 13.32
N SER A 288 14.47 -3.02 12.30
CA SER A 288 14.31 -2.56 10.92
C SER A 288 12.88 -2.15 10.58
N CYS A 289 11.87 -2.84 11.15
CA CYS A 289 10.46 -2.57 10.89
C CYS A 289 9.64 -2.63 12.17
N GLY A 290 8.86 -1.58 12.45
CA GLY A 290 7.88 -1.59 13.53
C GLY A 290 6.46 -1.72 13.00
N ILE A 291 5.74 -2.77 13.39
CA ILE A 291 4.29 -2.88 13.17
C ILE A 291 3.63 -2.09 14.30
N ILE A 292 3.08 -0.94 13.97
CA ILE A 292 2.56 0.02 14.94
C ILE A 292 1.27 0.68 14.44
N ASN A 293 0.57 1.34 15.35
CA ASN A 293 -0.49 2.28 14.97
C ASN A 293 0.13 3.65 14.62
N PRO A 294 0.23 4.03 13.35
CA PRO A 294 0.83 5.32 12.97
C PRO A 294 -0.05 6.53 13.29
N GLN A 295 -1.31 6.30 13.71
CA GLN A 295 -2.20 7.37 14.22
C GLN A 295 -1.91 7.73 15.69
N SER A 296 -1.10 6.92 16.40
CA SER A 296 -0.66 7.24 17.75
C SER A 296 0.46 8.28 17.71
N LYS A 297 0.14 9.50 18.14
CA LYS A 297 1.11 10.60 18.17
C LYS A 297 2.38 10.25 18.96
N PRO A 298 2.31 9.63 20.18
CA PRO A 298 3.52 9.25 20.92
C PRO A 298 4.41 8.26 20.16
N MET A 299 3.82 7.35 19.36
CA MET A 299 4.60 6.42 18.54
C MET A 299 5.32 7.14 17.40
N MET A 300 4.65 8.08 16.73
CA MET A 300 5.24 8.86 15.65
C MET A 300 6.27 9.87 16.15
N ASP A 301 6.03 10.47 17.32
CA ASP A 301 7.01 11.35 17.99
C ASP A 301 8.30 10.56 18.31
N ALA A 302 8.18 9.33 18.82
CA ALA A 302 9.31 8.44 19.08
C ALA A 302 10.07 8.09 17.79
N TYR A 303 9.34 7.82 16.70
CA TYR A 303 9.91 7.48 15.39
C TYR A 303 10.72 8.64 14.81
N TYR A 304 10.12 9.82 14.66
CA TYR A 304 10.82 10.97 14.07
C TYR A 304 11.94 11.47 14.96
N GLY A 305 11.73 11.48 16.28
CA GLY A 305 12.78 11.82 17.25
C GLY A 305 13.99 10.90 17.16
N TYR A 306 13.75 9.57 17.07
CA TYR A 306 14.82 8.61 16.88
C TYR A 306 15.56 8.80 15.55
N ARG A 307 14.84 8.98 14.42
CA ARG A 307 15.45 9.19 13.10
C ARG A 307 16.38 10.41 13.07
N ALA A 308 15.95 11.50 13.67
CA ALA A 308 16.77 12.71 13.79
C ALA A 308 18.03 12.47 14.63
N LEU A 309 17.89 11.83 15.81
CA LEU A 309 19.01 11.55 16.71
C LEU A 309 20.00 10.52 16.15
N ALA A 310 19.51 9.54 15.39
CA ALA A 310 20.31 8.47 14.80
C ALA A 310 20.92 8.81 13.42
N GLY A 311 20.69 10.04 12.92
CA GLY A 311 21.24 10.53 11.64
C GLY A 311 20.54 10.01 10.38
N TYR A 312 19.33 9.48 10.50
CA TYR A 312 18.50 9.06 9.36
C TYR A 312 17.69 10.22 8.74
N ASP A 313 17.66 11.37 9.40
CA ASP A 313 16.95 12.58 8.96
C ASP A 313 17.95 13.73 8.83
N GLU A 314 18.49 13.93 7.63
CA GLU A 314 19.49 14.95 7.35
C GLU A 314 18.93 16.36 7.55
N GLY A 315 19.51 17.09 8.50
CA GLY A 315 19.08 18.44 8.86
C GLY A 315 17.70 18.48 9.55
N CYS A 316 17.26 17.37 10.13
CA CYS A 316 15.99 17.28 10.87
C CYS A 316 14.76 17.69 10.05
N LYS A 317 14.78 17.50 8.74
CA LYS A 317 13.70 17.94 7.83
C LYS A 317 12.38 17.22 8.09
N GLU A 318 12.45 15.88 8.20
CA GLU A 318 11.26 15.05 8.47
C GLU A 318 10.71 15.34 9.87
N TYR A 319 11.60 15.52 10.87
CA TYR A 319 11.23 15.87 12.22
C TYR A 319 10.50 17.23 12.26
N VAL A 320 11.07 18.26 11.64
CA VAL A 320 10.46 19.60 11.58
C VAL A 320 9.11 19.55 10.85
N GLN A 321 9.03 18.83 9.73
CA GLN A 321 7.79 18.68 8.98
C GLN A 321 6.71 17.97 9.79
N HIS A 322 7.05 16.90 10.53
CA HIS A 322 6.11 16.20 11.41
C HIS A 322 5.40 17.12 12.40
N TYR A 323 6.12 18.12 12.96
CA TYR A 323 5.53 19.08 13.88
C TYR A 323 4.93 20.32 13.21
N ALA A 324 5.37 20.67 12.00
CA ALA A 324 4.80 21.77 11.22
C ALA A 324 3.42 21.38 10.64
N ASP A 325 3.29 20.14 10.18
CA ASP A 325 2.05 19.58 9.63
C ASP A 325 1.13 18.99 10.72
N ALA A 326 1.59 18.97 11.99
CA ALA A 326 0.77 18.51 13.09
C ALA A 326 -0.48 19.42 13.15
N PRO A 327 -1.67 18.93 12.87
CA PRO A 327 -2.87 19.72 13.01
C PRO A 327 -2.88 20.23 14.45
N LYS A 328 -2.89 21.53 14.64
CA LYS A 328 -3.24 22.13 15.94
C LYS A 328 -4.49 21.39 16.37
N ALA A 329 -4.41 20.61 17.46
CA ALA A 329 -5.42 19.70 17.90
C ALA A 329 -6.80 20.34 17.92
N ALA A 330 -7.53 20.18 16.82
CA ALA A 330 -8.98 20.27 16.79
C ALA A 330 -9.43 18.88 16.39
N ALA A 331 -9.98 18.16 17.35
CA ALA A 331 -10.72 16.94 17.11
C ALA A 331 -11.91 17.27 16.21
N THR A 332 -11.66 17.27 14.90
CA THR A 332 -12.75 17.36 13.91
C THR A 332 -13.34 15.96 13.81
N THR A 333 -14.47 15.78 14.49
CA THR A 333 -15.36 14.66 14.22
C THR A 333 -15.68 14.66 12.72
N VAL A 334 -15.89 13.49 12.12
CA VAL A 334 -16.22 13.30 10.68
C VAL A 334 -17.40 14.19 10.25
N SER A 335 -18.23 14.66 11.20
CA SER A 335 -19.37 15.57 10.96
C SER A 335 -18.99 17.04 10.69
N GLU A 336 -17.70 17.43 10.82
CA GLU A 336 -17.26 18.83 10.63
C GLU A 336 -16.22 19.01 9.51
N MET A 337 -15.99 17.97 8.70
CA MET A 337 -15.06 18.05 7.57
C MET A 337 -15.65 18.96 6.48
N GLY A 338 -14.89 19.99 6.07
CA GLY A 338 -15.29 20.90 5.00
C GLY A 338 -15.39 20.18 3.65
N LEU A 339 -16.20 20.72 2.74
CA LEU A 339 -16.43 20.13 1.41
C LEU A 339 -15.11 20.01 0.60
N TYR A 340 -14.25 21.02 0.67
CA TYR A 340 -12.92 21.00 0.03
C TYR A 340 -12.09 19.79 0.49
N ASP A 341 -11.93 19.63 1.80
CA ASP A 341 -11.13 18.53 2.36
C ASP A 341 -11.71 17.15 2.08
N ALA A 342 -13.04 17.04 2.09
CA ALA A 342 -13.72 15.79 1.76
C ALA A 342 -13.48 15.36 0.30
N ILE A 343 -13.46 16.32 -0.63
CA ILE A 343 -13.15 16.06 -2.04
C ILE A 343 -11.68 15.71 -2.23
N VAL A 344 -10.75 16.49 -1.66
CA VAL A 344 -9.31 16.22 -1.76
C VAL A 344 -8.95 14.83 -1.22
N LYS A 345 -9.63 14.40 -0.14
CA LYS A 345 -9.44 13.07 0.46
C LYS A 345 -10.23 11.95 -0.21
N GLY A 346 -11.02 12.26 -1.24
CA GLY A 346 -11.80 11.27 -1.97
C GLY A 346 -12.96 10.62 -1.18
N LEU A 347 -13.51 11.33 -0.19
CA LEU A 347 -14.52 10.79 0.73
C LEU A 347 -15.94 11.15 0.30
N GLN A 348 -16.63 10.27 -0.43
CA GLN A 348 -17.96 10.53 -0.99
C GLN A 348 -19.02 10.86 0.09
N GLY A 349 -19.10 10.08 1.19
CA GLY A 349 -20.06 10.29 2.26
C GLY A 349 -19.91 11.66 2.95
N PRO A 350 -18.72 12.01 3.48
CA PRO A 350 -18.44 13.34 4.01
C PRO A 350 -18.65 14.47 3.00
N ALA A 351 -18.32 14.28 1.72
CA ALA A 351 -18.53 15.28 0.67
C ALA A 351 -20.04 15.57 0.46
N ARG A 352 -20.89 14.54 0.43
CA ARG A 352 -22.35 14.69 0.41
C ARG A 352 -22.88 15.48 1.61
N GLN A 353 -22.42 15.13 2.82
CA GLN A 353 -22.86 15.81 4.05
C GLN A 353 -22.40 17.26 4.09
N ALA A 354 -21.14 17.52 3.72
CA ALA A 354 -20.61 18.87 3.69
C ALA A 354 -21.28 19.76 2.62
N ALA A 355 -21.61 19.19 1.45
CA ALA A 355 -22.37 19.88 0.41
C ALA A 355 -23.79 20.21 0.88
N ALA A 356 -24.49 19.27 1.52
CA ALA A 356 -25.82 19.52 2.08
C ALA A 356 -25.80 20.63 3.14
N LYS A 357 -24.81 20.60 4.04
CA LYS A 357 -24.62 21.63 5.08
C LYS A 357 -24.29 23.02 4.48
N ALA A 358 -23.44 23.07 3.45
CA ALA A 358 -23.10 24.32 2.78
C ALA A 358 -24.33 24.96 2.09
N LEU A 359 -25.25 24.16 1.55
CA LEU A 359 -26.48 24.62 0.93
C LEU A 359 -27.45 25.32 1.90
N GLU A 360 -27.30 25.11 3.22
CA GLU A 360 -28.12 25.82 4.23
C GLU A 360 -27.77 27.30 4.30
N SER A 361 -26.56 27.71 3.89
CA SER A 361 -26.05 29.07 4.05
C SER A 361 -25.46 29.72 2.79
N GLU A 362 -25.10 28.94 1.79
CA GLU A 362 -24.42 29.43 0.58
C GLU A 362 -25.20 29.02 -0.69
N LYS A 363 -25.07 29.84 -1.75
CA LYS A 363 -25.71 29.52 -3.03
C LYS A 363 -24.98 28.38 -3.74
N PRO A 364 -25.66 27.52 -4.49
CA PRO A 364 -25.09 26.38 -5.21
C PRO A 364 -23.85 26.72 -6.05
N LEU A 365 -23.90 27.80 -6.83
CA LEU A 365 -22.77 28.24 -7.66
C LEU A 365 -21.55 28.69 -6.81
N ASP A 366 -21.79 29.31 -5.67
CA ASP A 366 -20.70 29.77 -4.78
C ASP A 366 -20.01 28.57 -4.13
N ILE A 367 -20.78 27.53 -3.78
CA ILE A 367 -20.24 26.26 -3.23
C ILE A 367 -19.32 25.58 -4.26
N ILE A 368 -19.75 25.50 -5.52
CA ILE A 368 -18.95 24.89 -6.60
C ILE A 368 -17.66 25.68 -6.80
N ASN A 369 -17.72 27.01 -6.91
CA ASN A 369 -16.57 27.84 -7.20
C ASN A 369 -15.58 27.94 -6.02
N LYS A 370 -16.09 27.94 -4.79
CA LYS A 370 -15.28 28.18 -3.58
C LYS A 370 -14.63 26.90 -3.05
N TYR A 371 -15.28 25.74 -3.21
CA TYR A 371 -14.82 24.50 -2.60
C TYR A 371 -14.49 23.39 -3.61
N MET A 372 -15.38 23.17 -4.62
CA MET A 372 -15.24 22.00 -5.49
C MET A 372 -14.16 22.20 -6.55
N ILE A 373 -14.20 23.32 -7.28
CA ILE A 373 -13.19 23.63 -8.31
C ILE A 373 -11.78 23.70 -7.71
N PRO A 374 -11.53 24.45 -6.62
CA PRO A 374 -10.19 24.49 -6.03
C PRO A 374 -9.71 23.12 -5.50
N ALA A 375 -10.61 22.26 -5.01
CA ALA A 375 -10.24 20.92 -4.56
C ALA A 375 -9.81 20.04 -5.74
N LEU A 376 -10.53 20.06 -6.86
CA LEU A 376 -10.18 19.31 -8.06
C LEU A 376 -8.91 19.84 -8.72
N ASP A 377 -8.72 21.15 -8.74
CA ASP A 377 -7.47 21.78 -9.24
C ASP A 377 -6.26 21.36 -8.40
N PHE A 378 -6.39 21.35 -7.07
CA PHE A 378 -5.33 20.88 -6.19
C PHE A 378 -4.94 19.42 -6.48
N VAL A 379 -5.95 18.55 -6.63
CA VAL A 379 -5.73 17.13 -6.93
C VAL A 379 -5.15 16.94 -8.33
N GLY A 380 -5.63 17.70 -9.33
CA GLY A 380 -5.11 17.69 -10.70
C GLY A 380 -3.63 18.09 -10.76
N HIS A 381 -3.26 19.21 -10.12
CA HIS A 381 -1.87 19.65 -10.02
C HIS A 381 -0.98 18.66 -9.24
N GLY A 382 -1.53 18.02 -8.19
CA GLY A 382 -0.83 16.99 -7.45
C GLY A 382 -0.54 15.76 -8.33
N PHE A 383 -1.47 15.38 -9.19
CA PHE A 383 -1.29 14.31 -10.17
C PHE A 383 -0.24 14.67 -11.24
N GLU A 384 -0.30 15.88 -11.82
CA GLU A 384 0.70 16.37 -12.78
C GLU A 384 2.12 16.38 -12.18
N LYS A 385 2.26 16.82 -10.94
CA LYS A 385 3.52 16.85 -10.19
C LYS A 385 3.96 15.47 -9.67
N LYS A 386 3.18 14.40 -9.93
CA LYS A 386 3.42 13.04 -9.44
C LYS A 386 3.48 12.93 -7.91
N THR A 387 2.84 13.83 -7.20
CA THR A 387 2.67 13.78 -5.74
C THR A 387 1.36 13.08 -5.34
N LEU A 388 0.42 12.96 -6.28
CA LEU A 388 -0.81 12.19 -6.16
C LEU A 388 -0.92 11.17 -7.30
N PHE A 389 -1.60 10.05 -7.05
CA PHE A 389 -1.72 8.95 -8.00
C PHE A 389 -3.11 8.90 -8.63
N LEU A 390 -3.20 8.22 -9.80
CA LEU A 390 -4.44 8.09 -10.56
C LEU A 390 -5.66 7.64 -9.70
N PRO A 391 -5.54 6.64 -8.82
CA PRO A 391 -6.66 6.25 -7.96
C PRO A 391 -7.15 7.37 -7.05
N GLN A 392 -6.25 8.18 -6.49
CA GLN A 392 -6.62 9.32 -5.64
C GLN A 392 -7.36 10.39 -6.46
N LEU A 393 -6.92 10.66 -7.70
CA LEU A 393 -7.62 11.54 -8.63
C LEU A 393 -9.04 11.04 -8.90
N LEU A 394 -9.21 9.73 -9.16
CA LEU A 394 -10.52 9.12 -9.41
C LEU A 394 -11.42 9.18 -8.18
N MET A 395 -10.90 8.85 -6.99
CA MET A 395 -11.66 8.95 -5.73
C MET A 395 -12.10 10.39 -5.45
N SER A 396 -11.25 11.38 -5.67
CA SER A 396 -11.58 12.80 -5.51
C SER A 396 -12.65 13.25 -6.52
N ALA A 397 -12.57 12.78 -7.76
CA ALA A 397 -13.59 13.03 -8.78
C ALA A 397 -14.95 12.41 -8.40
N ASP A 398 -14.94 11.18 -7.85
CA ASP A 398 -16.17 10.53 -7.36
C ASP A 398 -16.76 11.22 -6.15
N ALA A 399 -15.92 11.72 -5.23
CA ALA A 399 -16.37 12.52 -4.08
C ALA A 399 -16.98 13.87 -4.53
N ALA A 400 -16.36 14.53 -5.51
CA ALA A 400 -16.90 15.74 -6.10
C ALA A 400 -18.24 15.47 -6.82
N LYS A 401 -18.34 14.37 -7.57
CA LYS A 401 -19.58 13.95 -8.21
C LYS A 401 -20.69 13.71 -7.18
N ALA A 402 -20.39 13.02 -6.08
CA ALA A 402 -21.34 12.77 -5.00
C ALA A 402 -21.82 14.06 -4.33
N ALA A 403 -20.96 15.06 -4.14
CA ALA A 403 -21.32 16.38 -3.65
C ALA A 403 -22.19 17.15 -4.67
N PHE A 404 -21.82 17.09 -5.96
CA PHE A 404 -22.55 17.75 -7.03
C PHE A 404 -23.99 17.20 -7.19
N GLU A 405 -24.20 15.89 -7.00
CA GLU A 405 -25.54 15.28 -7.01
C GLU A 405 -26.43 15.91 -5.94
N VAL A 406 -25.92 16.14 -4.73
CA VAL A 406 -26.66 16.81 -3.64
C VAL A 406 -27.00 18.25 -4.02
N ILE A 407 -26.05 18.98 -4.60
CA ILE A 407 -26.26 20.36 -5.04
C ILE A 407 -27.34 20.42 -6.16
N ARG A 408 -27.26 19.49 -7.11
CA ARG A 408 -28.21 19.39 -8.23
C ARG A 408 -29.66 19.07 -7.76
N GLU A 409 -29.76 18.14 -6.80
CA GLU A 409 -31.08 17.80 -6.19
C GLU A 409 -31.74 19.00 -5.49
N ALA A 410 -30.92 19.81 -4.82
CA ALA A 410 -31.38 21.02 -4.12
C ALA A 410 -31.82 22.15 -5.07
N VAL A 411 -31.22 22.24 -6.27
CA VAL A 411 -31.54 23.25 -7.28
C VAL A 411 -32.85 22.91 -8.01
N GLY A 412 -33.33 21.64 -7.90
CA GLY A 412 -34.47 21.13 -8.69
C GLY A 412 -34.08 20.87 -10.14
N VAL A 413 -34.68 19.84 -10.75
CA VAL A 413 -34.40 19.43 -12.14
C VAL A 413 -34.86 20.50 -13.13
N GLY A 414 -34.04 21.53 -13.33
CA GLY A 414 -33.95 22.20 -14.59
C GLY A 414 -33.19 21.27 -15.52
N GLU A 415 -33.76 20.94 -16.68
CA GLU A 415 -33.07 20.21 -17.73
C GLU A 415 -31.64 20.78 -17.86
N THR A 416 -30.65 19.92 -17.82
CA THR A 416 -29.22 20.28 -18.06
C THR A 416 -29.17 20.93 -19.45
N GLN A 417 -29.22 22.26 -19.52
CA GLN A 417 -28.95 23.04 -20.72
C GLN A 417 -27.44 23.22 -20.94
N GLY A 418 -26.63 22.27 -20.48
CA GLY A 418 -25.22 22.20 -20.82
C GLY A 418 -25.06 21.66 -22.23
N GLU A 419 -24.16 22.26 -23.00
CA GLU A 419 -23.79 21.76 -24.32
C GLU A 419 -23.42 20.29 -24.26
N THR A 420 -23.81 19.52 -25.28
CA THR A 420 -23.50 18.10 -25.35
C THR A 420 -22.05 17.91 -25.86
N VAL A 421 -21.22 17.30 -25.07
CA VAL A 421 -19.85 16.92 -25.45
C VAL A 421 -19.82 15.44 -25.80
N ILE A 422 -19.28 15.12 -26.96
CA ILE A 422 -19.08 13.74 -27.42
C ILE A 422 -17.61 13.38 -27.18
N ILE A 423 -17.36 12.33 -26.41
CA ILE A 423 -16.02 11.79 -26.24
C ILE A 423 -15.92 10.38 -26.81
N ALA A 424 -14.81 10.10 -27.49
CA ALA A 424 -14.57 8.81 -28.11
C ALA A 424 -13.08 8.45 -27.99
N THR A 425 -12.77 7.16 -27.89
CA THR A 425 -11.40 6.67 -27.98
C THR A 425 -10.97 6.59 -29.44
N VAL A 426 -9.81 7.15 -29.80
CA VAL A 426 -9.27 7.11 -31.16
C VAL A 426 -9.03 5.67 -31.58
N HIS A 427 -9.22 5.36 -32.86
CA HIS A 427 -8.99 4.03 -33.40
C HIS A 427 -7.51 3.63 -33.22
N GLY A 428 -7.27 2.51 -32.51
CA GLY A 428 -5.94 2.01 -32.20
C GLY A 428 -5.45 2.34 -30.78
N ASP A 429 -6.08 3.24 -30.04
CA ASP A 429 -5.79 3.49 -28.64
C ASP A 429 -6.56 2.50 -27.76
N ILE A 430 -5.84 1.82 -26.86
CA ILE A 430 -6.39 0.87 -25.89
C ILE A 430 -6.54 1.47 -24.48
N HIS A 431 -6.15 2.73 -24.31
CA HIS A 431 -6.09 3.41 -23.02
C HIS A 431 -7.39 4.17 -22.71
N ASP A 432 -8.40 3.49 -22.20
CA ASP A 432 -9.69 4.10 -21.80
C ASP A 432 -9.60 5.00 -20.55
N ILE A 433 -8.49 4.96 -19.81
CA ILE A 433 -8.35 5.65 -18.52
C ILE A 433 -8.42 7.17 -18.70
N GLY A 434 -7.66 7.73 -19.65
CA GLY A 434 -7.67 9.18 -19.92
C GLY A 434 -9.05 9.72 -20.34
N LYS A 435 -9.76 8.95 -21.17
CA LYS A 435 -11.11 9.29 -21.60
C LYS A 435 -12.09 9.31 -20.42
N ASN A 436 -12.01 8.32 -19.53
CA ASN A 436 -12.89 8.24 -18.37
C ASN A 436 -12.67 9.40 -17.38
N ILE A 437 -11.42 9.86 -17.22
CA ILE A 437 -11.08 11.04 -16.41
C ILE A 437 -11.73 12.30 -17.02
N VAL A 438 -11.55 12.52 -18.32
CA VAL A 438 -12.11 13.68 -19.03
C VAL A 438 -13.65 13.65 -18.97
N LYS A 439 -14.25 12.47 -19.11
CA LYS A 439 -15.69 12.29 -18.97
C LYS A 439 -16.20 12.77 -17.61
N VAL A 440 -15.59 12.28 -16.53
CA VAL A 440 -15.98 12.63 -15.14
C VAL A 440 -15.80 14.13 -14.90
N LEU A 441 -14.73 14.73 -15.38
CA LEU A 441 -14.48 16.17 -15.26
C LEU A 441 -15.56 16.99 -16.00
N LEU A 442 -15.90 16.64 -17.25
CA LEU A 442 -16.92 17.32 -18.03
C LEU A 442 -18.32 17.16 -17.43
N GLU A 443 -18.66 15.95 -16.97
CA GLU A 443 -19.94 15.72 -16.27
C GLU A 443 -20.03 16.54 -14.97
N ASN A 444 -18.92 16.68 -14.23
CA ASN A 444 -18.85 17.52 -13.03
C ASN A 444 -18.98 19.02 -13.34
N HIS A 445 -18.60 19.46 -14.53
CA HIS A 445 -18.80 20.84 -14.99
C HIS A 445 -20.21 21.08 -15.59
N GLY A 446 -21.10 20.08 -15.53
CA GLY A 446 -22.49 20.22 -15.97
C GLY A 446 -22.72 19.98 -17.47
N TYR A 447 -21.72 19.49 -18.21
CA TYR A 447 -21.90 19.08 -19.60
C TYR A 447 -22.59 17.72 -19.69
N ARG A 448 -23.42 17.53 -20.70
CA ARG A 448 -23.95 16.22 -21.06
C ARG A 448 -22.89 15.47 -21.86
N VAL A 449 -22.30 14.42 -21.31
CA VAL A 449 -21.25 13.67 -22.00
C VAL A 449 -21.81 12.39 -22.63
N LEU A 450 -21.69 12.30 -23.96
CA LEU A 450 -21.97 11.10 -24.73
C LEU A 450 -20.67 10.33 -24.98
N ASP A 451 -20.52 9.20 -24.30
CA ASP A 451 -19.37 8.31 -24.44
C ASP A 451 -19.63 7.29 -25.56
N ILE A 452 -18.96 7.45 -26.69
CA ILE A 452 -19.05 6.50 -27.80
C ILE A 452 -18.12 5.33 -27.53
N LYS A 453 -18.68 4.25 -26.96
CA LYS A 453 -17.96 2.97 -26.79
C LYS A 453 -17.81 2.28 -28.14
N LYS A 454 -16.63 1.69 -28.38
CA LYS A 454 -16.34 0.84 -29.53
C LYS A 454 -17.38 -0.26 -29.64
N LYS A 455 -18.27 -0.22 -30.65
CA LYS A 455 -19.13 -1.36 -30.98
C LYS A 455 -18.25 -2.57 -31.31
N LYS A 456 -18.42 -3.70 -30.61
CA LYS A 456 -17.98 -5.01 -31.13
C LYS A 456 -18.51 -5.13 -32.56
N LYS A 457 -17.65 -5.53 -33.52
CA LYS A 457 -18.09 -5.93 -34.86
C LYS A 457 -19.27 -6.87 -34.69
N VAL A 458 -20.44 -6.43 -35.13
CA VAL A 458 -21.54 -7.33 -35.45
C VAL A 458 -21.08 -8.02 -36.73
N GLU A 459 -20.84 -9.31 -36.70
CA GLU A 459 -20.73 -10.14 -37.88
C GLU A 459 -22.04 -9.95 -38.66
N THR A 460 -21.94 -9.34 -39.82
CA THR A 460 -23.02 -9.32 -40.78
C THR A 460 -23.09 -10.71 -41.39
N ASP A 461 -24.01 -11.52 -40.91
CA ASP A 461 -24.56 -12.63 -41.69
C ASP A 461 -25.22 -12.01 -42.93
N THR A 462 -24.49 -12.01 -44.02
CA THR A 462 -25.04 -11.94 -45.38
C THR A 462 -25.02 -13.34 -45.95
N GLU A 463 -26.14 -14.02 -45.79
CA GLU A 463 -26.53 -15.06 -46.76
C GLU A 463 -28.05 -15.16 -46.84
N ARG A 464 -28.52 -14.96 -48.09
CA ARG A 464 -29.72 -15.47 -48.74
C ARG A 464 -30.80 -14.39 -49.01
N ASP A 465 -30.92 -14.08 -50.17
CA ASP A 465 -31.52 -14.37 -51.48
C ASP A 465 -31.54 -13.05 -52.33
#